data_74ce3c563926d769a4f245422abf331c
#
_entry.id   74ce3c563926d769a4f245422abf331c
#
_cell.length_a   1.000
_cell.length_b   1.000
_cell.length_c   1.000
_cell.angle_alpha   90.00
_cell.angle_beta   90.00
_cell.angle_gamma   90.00
#
_symmetry.space_group_name_H-M   'P 1'
#
loop_
_entity.id
_entity.type
_entity.pdbx_description
1 polymer ?
#
loop_
_entity_poly.entity_id
_entity_poly.type
_entity_poly.pdbx_seq_one_letter_code
_entity_poly.pdbx_strand_id
1 'polypeptide(L)'
;MKSFWDYFLIYGSAAVLLTILGSVMLASDYYYSKMEREYPLLTRLNSLDGVITDFVVHHKHTYIQVDSTVRRMIRPIKNDQYKPEYFHKLINLQDSVVKEEGSKNILVIADGKSYVFELNEDY
;
A
#
# COMPACT_ATOMS: atom_id res chain seq x y z
N MET A 1 16.77 37.04 32.94
CA MET A 1 17.88 36.13 32.65
C MET A 1 17.46 34.69 32.84
N LYS A 2 17.55 33.83 31.84
CA LYS A 2 17.16 32.44 31.96
C LYS A 2 18.21 31.65 32.76
N SER A 3 17.78 30.78 33.64
CA SER A 3 18.67 29.91 34.41
C SER A 3 19.14 28.74 33.56
N PHE A 4 20.17 28.02 34.02
CA PHE A 4 20.64 26.78 33.40
C PHE A 4 19.49 25.76 33.23
N TRP A 5 18.63 25.65 34.22
CA TRP A 5 17.48 24.74 34.18
C TRP A 5 16.47 25.07 33.10
N ASP A 6 16.26 26.37 32.81
CA ASP A 6 15.37 26.80 31.74
C ASP A 6 15.90 26.32 30.37
N TYR A 7 17.19 26.50 30.15
CA TYR A 7 17.83 26.00 28.95
C TYR A 7 17.80 24.48 28.85
N PHE A 8 18.07 23.78 29.95
CA PHE A 8 18.01 22.32 30.00
C PHE A 8 16.62 21.81 29.67
N LEU A 9 15.56 22.40 30.17
CA LEU A 9 14.18 22.00 29.89
C LEU A 9 13.84 22.21 28.40
N ILE A 10 14.25 23.34 27.85
CA ILE A 10 13.96 23.66 26.43
C ILE A 10 14.70 22.71 25.50
N TYR A 11 16.01 22.59 25.65
CA TYR A 11 16.84 21.77 24.76
C TYR A 11 16.66 20.27 25.02
N GLY A 12 16.44 19.85 26.23
CA GLY A 12 16.15 18.47 26.58
C GLY A 12 14.85 17.99 25.97
N SER A 13 13.79 18.82 26.01
CA SER A 13 12.50 18.49 25.39
C SER A 13 12.60 18.38 23.88
N ALA A 14 13.35 19.31 23.24
CA ALA A 14 13.59 19.25 21.79
C ALA A 14 14.35 17.98 21.39
N ALA A 15 15.37 17.58 22.15
CA ALA A 15 16.14 16.36 21.89
C ALA A 15 15.25 15.11 22.01
N VAL A 16 14.38 15.04 22.99
CA VAL A 16 13.44 13.92 23.17
C VAL A 16 12.47 13.84 21.99
N LEU A 17 11.90 14.97 21.59
CA LEU A 17 10.99 15.01 20.43
C LEU A 17 11.67 14.57 19.15
N LEU A 18 12.89 15.04 18.88
CA LEU A 18 13.65 14.62 17.71
C LEU A 18 13.98 13.12 17.73
N THR A 19 14.28 12.56 18.88
CA THR A 19 14.54 11.13 19.05
C THR A 19 13.27 10.31 18.75
N ILE A 20 12.13 10.73 19.27
CA ILE A 20 10.85 10.06 19.00
C ILE A 20 10.50 10.11 17.53
N LEU A 21 10.60 11.28 16.89
CA LEU A 21 10.32 11.44 15.46
C LEU A 21 11.25 10.58 14.60
N GLY A 22 12.55 10.59 14.90
CA GLY A 22 13.53 9.76 14.20
C GLY A 22 13.23 8.27 14.33
N SER A 23 12.85 7.80 15.52
CA SER A 23 12.49 6.41 15.77
C SER A 23 11.25 5.99 15.00
N VAL A 24 10.21 6.85 14.95
CA VAL A 24 9.00 6.59 14.17
C VAL A 24 9.31 6.52 12.67
N MET A 25 10.13 7.42 12.14
CA MET A 25 10.52 7.42 10.75
C MET A 25 11.30 6.15 10.38
N LEU A 26 12.26 5.74 11.19
CA LEU A 26 13.03 4.51 10.97
C LEU A 26 12.15 3.26 11.03
N ALA A 27 11.23 3.20 11.98
CA ALA A 27 10.29 2.09 12.10
C ALA A 27 9.36 2.01 10.89
N SER A 28 8.88 3.15 10.40
CA SER A 28 8.05 3.24 9.20
C SER A 28 8.81 2.77 7.97
N ASP A 29 10.04 3.25 7.75
CA ASP A 29 10.88 2.83 6.63
C ASP A 29 11.18 1.32 6.67
N TYR A 30 11.46 0.79 7.85
CA TYR A 30 11.69 -0.64 8.05
C TYR A 30 10.44 -1.45 7.68
N TYR A 31 9.28 -1.03 8.15
CA TYR A 31 8.00 -1.70 7.91
C TYR A 31 7.68 -1.77 6.40
N TYR A 32 7.81 -0.66 5.68
CA TYR A 32 7.52 -0.62 4.25
C TYR A 32 8.58 -1.34 3.41
N SER A 33 9.84 -1.29 3.81
CA SER A 33 10.90 -2.08 3.17
C SER A 33 10.64 -3.58 3.32
N LYS A 34 10.15 -3.99 4.48
CA LYS A 34 9.74 -5.38 4.73
C LYS A 34 8.55 -5.77 3.86
N MET A 35 7.54 -4.89 3.74
CA MET A 35 6.39 -5.12 2.87
C MET A 35 6.81 -5.29 1.42
N GLU A 36 7.69 -4.45 0.90
CA GLU A 36 8.20 -4.56 -0.46
C GLU A 36 8.87 -5.91 -0.74
N ARG A 37 9.53 -6.49 0.26
CA ARG A 37 10.13 -7.82 0.14
C ARG A 37 9.11 -8.94 0.23
N GLU A 38 8.06 -8.79 1.03
CA GLU A 38 7.03 -9.81 1.26
C GLU A 38 5.94 -9.79 0.19
N TYR A 39 5.77 -8.66 -0.52
CA TYR A 39 4.73 -8.46 -1.53
C TYR A 39 5.38 -8.27 -2.89
N PRO A 40 5.65 -9.36 -3.63
CA PRO A 40 6.21 -9.24 -4.98
C PRO A 40 5.29 -8.46 -5.91
N LEU A 41 5.86 -7.73 -6.84
CA LEU A 41 5.10 -6.98 -7.84
C LEU A 41 4.25 -7.93 -8.69
N LEU A 42 2.97 -7.60 -8.83
CA LEU A 42 2.09 -8.28 -9.76
C LEU A 42 2.43 -7.83 -11.18
N THR A 43 2.84 -8.76 -12.01
CA THR A 43 3.19 -8.52 -13.41
C THR A 43 2.22 -9.24 -14.34
N ARG A 44 2.35 -8.97 -15.62
CA ARG A 44 1.59 -9.69 -16.65
C ARG A 44 1.74 -11.21 -16.56
N LEU A 45 2.92 -11.68 -16.15
CA LEU A 45 3.24 -13.11 -16.10
C LEU A 45 2.57 -13.86 -14.94
N ASN A 46 2.10 -13.15 -13.93
CA ASN A 46 1.49 -13.77 -12.76
C ASN A 46 -0.02 -13.89 -12.92
N SER A 47 -0.59 -14.92 -12.34
CA SER A 47 -2.03 -15.04 -12.16
C SER A 47 -2.42 -14.61 -10.75
N LEU A 48 -3.68 -14.21 -10.57
CA LEU A 48 -4.24 -13.86 -9.27
C LEU A 48 -5.72 -14.18 -9.33
N ASP A 49 -6.22 -14.96 -8.36
CA ASP A 49 -7.63 -15.32 -8.29
C ASP A 49 -8.01 -15.58 -6.82
N GLY A 50 -8.94 -14.81 -6.32
CA GLY A 50 -9.43 -14.99 -4.97
C GLY A 50 -10.04 -13.73 -4.38
N VAL A 51 -10.20 -13.75 -3.07
CA VAL A 51 -10.85 -12.69 -2.28
C VAL A 51 -9.78 -11.89 -1.53
N ILE A 52 -9.90 -10.56 -1.55
CA ILE A 52 -9.00 -9.68 -0.79
C ILE A 52 -9.27 -9.87 0.70
N THR A 53 -8.29 -10.41 1.41
CA THR A 53 -8.38 -10.64 2.86
C THR A 53 -7.67 -9.57 3.67
N ASP A 54 -6.73 -8.85 3.07
CA ASP A 54 -6.06 -7.71 3.69
C ASP A 54 -5.44 -6.82 2.59
N PHE A 55 -5.31 -5.53 2.86
CA PHE A 55 -4.57 -4.64 1.98
C PHE A 55 -4.11 -3.37 2.71
N VAL A 56 -3.00 -2.82 2.23
CA VAL A 56 -2.44 -1.55 2.71
C VAL A 56 -2.07 -0.70 1.49
N VAL A 57 -2.36 0.58 1.55
CA VAL A 57 -1.99 1.55 0.50
C VAL A 57 -0.89 2.45 1.02
N HIS A 58 0.23 2.53 0.28
CA HIS A 58 1.35 3.40 0.62
C HIS A 58 1.93 4.00 -0.66
N HIS A 59 2.01 5.32 -0.74
CA HIS A 59 2.42 6.06 -1.95
C HIS A 59 1.65 5.61 -3.19
N LYS A 60 0.32 5.41 -3.04
CA LYS A 60 -0.60 4.93 -4.08
C LYS A 60 -0.34 3.49 -4.53
N HIS A 61 0.73 2.84 -4.08
CA HIS A 61 0.94 1.41 -4.28
C HIS A 61 0.02 0.62 -3.38
N THR A 62 -0.56 -0.44 -3.91
CA THR A 62 -1.47 -1.31 -3.16
C THR A 62 -0.78 -2.63 -2.85
N TYR A 63 -0.67 -2.94 -1.57
CA TYR A 63 -0.15 -4.22 -1.09
C TYR A 63 -1.34 -5.05 -0.68
N ILE A 64 -1.67 -6.08 -1.47
CA ILE A 64 -2.85 -6.91 -1.22
C ILE A 64 -2.48 -8.31 -0.80
N GLN A 65 -3.32 -8.89 0.05
CA GLN A 65 -3.29 -10.29 0.41
C GLN A 65 -4.58 -10.93 -0.06
N VAL A 66 -4.47 -12.00 -0.84
CA VAL A 66 -5.60 -12.71 -1.44
C VAL A 66 -5.69 -14.11 -0.81
N ASP A 67 -6.89 -14.49 -0.39
CA ASP A 67 -7.17 -15.79 0.25
C ASP A 67 -6.25 -16.08 1.44
N SER A 68 -5.82 -15.06 2.16
CA SER A 68 -4.94 -15.11 3.33
C SER A 68 -3.54 -15.68 3.06
N THR A 69 -3.17 -15.97 1.82
CA THR A 69 -1.92 -16.64 1.48
C THR A 69 -1.11 -15.95 0.40
N VAL A 70 -1.74 -15.44 -0.65
CA VAL A 70 -1.04 -14.83 -1.78
C VAL A 70 -0.87 -13.34 -1.55
N ARG A 71 0.36 -12.86 -1.62
CA ARG A 71 0.70 -11.46 -1.41
C ARG A 71 1.28 -10.88 -2.70
N ARG A 72 0.74 -9.73 -3.13
CA ARG A 72 1.20 -9.03 -4.32
C ARG A 72 1.15 -7.53 -4.11
N MET A 73 2.07 -6.81 -4.75
CA MET A 73 2.05 -5.35 -4.80
C MET A 73 1.58 -4.92 -6.18
N ILE A 74 0.67 -3.97 -6.21
CA ILE A 74 0.11 -3.40 -7.44
C ILE A 74 0.48 -1.93 -7.49
N ARG A 75 1.17 -1.52 -8.56
CA ARG A 75 1.49 -0.10 -8.80
C ARG A 75 0.23 0.71 -9.03
N PRO A 76 0.29 2.04 -8.87
CA PRO A 76 -0.87 2.89 -9.10
C PRO A 76 -1.42 2.70 -10.51
N ILE A 77 -2.69 2.33 -10.60
CA ILE A 77 -3.42 2.19 -11.86
C ILE A 77 -4.79 2.85 -11.73
N LYS A 78 -5.31 3.33 -12.83
CA LYS A 78 -6.62 3.97 -12.85
C LYS A 78 -7.41 3.60 -14.09
N ASN A 79 -8.73 3.72 -13.99
CA ASN A 79 -9.64 3.66 -15.12
C ASN A 79 -10.62 4.84 -15.00
N ASP A 80 -10.53 5.79 -15.91
CA ASP A 80 -11.31 7.04 -15.88
C ASP A 80 -12.82 6.81 -16.02
N GLN A 81 -13.23 5.62 -16.43
CA GLN A 81 -14.66 5.27 -16.54
C GLN A 81 -15.31 5.01 -15.19
N TYR A 82 -14.53 4.81 -14.14
CA TYR A 82 -15.02 4.47 -12.81
C TYR A 82 -14.92 5.63 -11.84
N LYS A 83 -15.73 5.57 -10.77
CA LYS A 83 -15.64 6.46 -9.62
C LYS A 83 -15.75 5.64 -8.34
N PRO A 84 -14.67 5.55 -7.52
CA PRO A 84 -13.35 6.18 -7.73
C PRO A 84 -12.58 5.55 -8.90
N GLU A 85 -11.78 6.37 -9.58
CA GLU A 85 -11.05 5.95 -10.79
C GLU A 85 -9.79 5.13 -10.50
N TYR A 86 -9.19 5.31 -9.32
CA TYR A 86 -7.97 4.60 -8.93
C TYR A 86 -8.28 3.26 -8.29
N PHE A 87 -7.51 2.24 -8.66
CA PHE A 87 -7.62 0.90 -8.10
C PHE A 87 -7.53 0.91 -6.57
N HIS A 88 -6.54 1.61 -6.02
CA HIS A 88 -6.30 1.63 -4.57
C HIS A 88 -7.42 2.33 -3.77
N LYS A 89 -8.27 3.10 -4.43
CA LYS A 89 -9.43 3.76 -3.80
C LYS A 89 -10.72 2.99 -4.00
N LEU A 90 -10.78 2.15 -5.02
CA LEU A 90 -11.99 1.40 -5.37
C LEU A 90 -12.12 0.10 -4.57
N ILE A 91 -11.01 -0.60 -4.31
CA ILE A 91 -11.03 -1.90 -3.66
C ILE A 91 -11.40 -1.82 -2.18
N ASN A 92 -12.05 -2.88 -1.70
CA ASN A 92 -12.37 -3.08 -0.29
C ASN A 92 -12.07 -4.52 0.13
N LEU A 93 -12.03 -4.76 1.43
CA LEU A 93 -11.94 -6.13 1.95
C LEU A 93 -13.14 -6.94 1.45
N GLN A 94 -12.91 -8.21 1.17
CA GLN A 94 -13.88 -9.19 0.67
C GLN A 94 -14.25 -9.04 -0.81
N ASP A 95 -13.71 -8.03 -1.51
CA ASP A 95 -13.84 -7.97 -2.97
C ASP A 95 -13.08 -9.12 -3.62
N SER A 96 -13.58 -9.61 -4.73
CA SER A 96 -12.89 -10.63 -5.52
C SER A 96 -11.98 -9.97 -6.56
N VAL A 97 -10.80 -10.55 -6.75
CA VAL A 97 -9.86 -10.10 -7.79
C VAL A 97 -9.48 -11.28 -8.65
N VAL A 98 -9.42 -11.07 -9.97
CA VAL A 98 -9.04 -12.10 -10.93
C VAL A 98 -8.10 -11.48 -11.96
N LYS A 99 -6.98 -12.14 -12.20
CA LYS A 99 -6.06 -11.80 -13.28
C LYS A 99 -5.50 -13.09 -13.86
N GLU A 100 -5.65 -13.28 -15.16
CA GLU A 100 -5.11 -14.43 -15.86
C GLU A 100 -3.61 -14.23 -16.14
N GLU A 101 -2.88 -15.34 -16.15
CA GLU A 101 -1.48 -15.37 -16.58
C GLU A 101 -1.37 -14.87 -18.02
N GLY A 102 -0.44 -13.96 -18.27
CA GLY A 102 -0.24 -13.35 -19.58
C GLY A 102 -1.12 -12.13 -19.87
N SER A 103 -2.14 -11.87 -19.07
CA SER A 103 -3.02 -10.71 -19.21
C SER A 103 -2.52 -9.53 -18.39
N LYS A 104 -2.69 -8.32 -18.91
CA LYS A 104 -2.47 -7.07 -18.16
C LYS A 104 -3.70 -6.64 -17.37
N ASN A 105 -4.86 -7.27 -17.61
CA ASN A 105 -6.12 -6.83 -17.03
C ASN A 105 -6.36 -7.49 -15.69
N ILE A 106 -6.69 -6.65 -14.68
CA ILE A 106 -7.17 -7.10 -13.38
C ILE A 106 -8.66 -6.83 -13.32
N LEU A 107 -9.43 -7.86 -13.02
CA LEU A 107 -10.87 -7.76 -12.80
C LEU A 107 -11.12 -7.70 -11.29
N VAL A 108 -11.85 -6.68 -10.85
CA VAL A 108 -12.33 -6.56 -9.47
C VAL A 108 -13.84 -6.71 -9.47
N ILE A 109 -14.35 -7.59 -8.62
CA ILE A 109 -15.79 -7.77 -8.43
C ILE A 109 -16.15 -7.28 -7.04
N ALA A 110 -16.92 -6.18 -6.99
CA ALA A 110 -17.34 -5.51 -5.77
C ALA A 110 -18.82 -5.23 -5.82
N ASP A 111 -19.56 -5.67 -4.81
CA ASP A 111 -21.03 -5.45 -4.72
C ASP A 111 -21.80 -5.88 -5.97
N GLY A 112 -21.40 -7.01 -6.57
CA GLY A 112 -22.03 -7.53 -7.77
C GLY A 112 -21.66 -6.79 -9.07
N LYS A 113 -20.77 -5.81 -9.00
CA LYS A 113 -20.28 -5.07 -10.17
C LYS A 113 -18.85 -5.48 -10.51
N SER A 114 -18.53 -5.46 -11.81
CA SER A 114 -17.22 -5.81 -12.32
C SER A 114 -16.47 -4.56 -12.77
N TYR A 115 -15.21 -4.44 -12.37
CA TYR A 115 -14.33 -3.33 -12.73
C TYR A 115 -13.05 -3.89 -13.30
N VAL A 116 -12.60 -3.36 -14.43
CA VAL A 116 -11.36 -3.79 -15.09
C VAL A 116 -10.32 -2.68 -15.02
N PHE A 117 -9.12 -3.05 -14.57
CA PHE A 117 -7.96 -2.16 -14.56
C PHE A 117 -6.83 -2.80 -15.35
N GLU A 118 -6.07 -1.99 -16.08
CA GLU A 118 -4.91 -2.46 -16.82
C GLU A 118 -3.63 -2.16 -16.04
N LEU A 119 -2.77 -3.17 -15.89
CA LEU A 119 -1.48 -3.00 -15.23
C LEU A 119 -0.60 -2.03 -16.00
N ASN A 120 0.04 -1.12 -15.27
CA ASN A 120 1.03 -0.22 -15.82
C ASN A 120 2.41 -0.86 -15.69
N GLU A 121 2.97 -1.34 -16.80
CA GLU A 121 4.28 -2.00 -16.84
C GLU A 121 5.43 -1.04 -17.19
N ASP A 122 5.12 0.19 -17.58
CA ASP A 122 6.09 1.18 -18.04
C ASP A 122 6.70 2.00 -16.89
N TYR A 123 6.70 1.48 -15.73
CA TYR A 123 7.14 2.18 -14.53
C TYR A 123 8.61 1.90 -14.24
#